data_de001bec731a6b5bf4d088b8dde5f5ae
#
_entry.id   de001bec731a6b5bf4d088b8dde5f5ae
#
_cell.length_a   1.000
_cell.length_b   1.000
_cell.length_c   1.000
_cell.angle_alpha   90.00
_cell.angle_beta   90.00
_cell.angle_gamma   90.00
#
_symmetry.space_group_name_H-M   'P 1'
#
loop_
_entity.id
_entity.type
_entity.pdbx_description
1 polymer ?
#
loop_
_entity_poly.entity_id
_entity_poly.type
_entity_poly.pdbx_seq_one_letter_code
_entity_poly.pdbx_strand_id
1 'polypeptide(L)'
;MAVIDQPSTEGSTTDCPVVELVGQTRHTEARIAIATAAGLVEHGISPSDIVITAVDLDPYEDLLERAARRYGLTLAVWTPLNLKRTSPYQFAASLVAALHARSEESLAIDPLVEPLRLGWVPPQKPSMNEPLPAEISEQLIDNHQEATRTLSDWTRQIADSNLDNTNKRHVIAYLNWLGTQPQQPSPDAVSETIVSAMDGYETAVLPSRAGSKPVSELANTLRGFDRTVELLETAQQRYAKWLDYGRVDCSWAILDELLDSFATTLPGRRELPTAAAIDVKEANDMWALAVPYVIIVGLVDAEWPRSIESAIPAASRAAIGHTETTHSSGLRPHSSWTPARDRDHFVSAASAASELLVTTRFGTDADGVDQHPSRFLEAIETTPVTEGVDDLIADPTLLPDAITDCVPSEDHQ
;
A
#
# COMPACT_ATOMS: atom_id res chain seq x y z
N MET A 1 -0.55 -14.95 40.58
CA MET A 1 0.28 -15.83 39.76
C MET A 1 -0.67 -16.88 39.20
N ALA A 2 -1.33 -16.54 38.10
CA ALA A 2 -2.25 -17.46 37.41
C ALA A 2 -1.43 -18.20 36.36
N VAL A 3 -1.38 -19.52 36.50
CA VAL A 3 -0.80 -20.45 35.53
C VAL A 3 -1.66 -20.29 34.25
N ILE A 4 -1.05 -19.69 33.22
CA ILE A 4 -1.59 -19.76 31.89
C ILE A 4 -1.36 -21.20 31.45
N ASP A 5 -2.43 -21.99 31.34
CA ASP A 5 -2.43 -23.29 30.70
C ASP A 5 -1.68 -23.15 29.36
N GLN A 6 -0.53 -23.77 29.27
CA GLN A 6 0.16 -23.99 28.00
C GLN A 6 -0.72 -24.94 27.20
N PRO A 7 -1.21 -24.55 26.02
CA PRO A 7 -1.73 -25.55 25.10
C PRO A 7 -0.58 -26.48 24.72
N SER A 8 -0.80 -27.75 24.88
CA SER A 8 0.03 -28.88 24.53
C SER A 8 0.75 -28.63 23.20
N THR A 9 2.05 -28.79 23.22
CA THR A 9 2.95 -28.96 22.07
C THR A 9 2.47 -30.16 21.22
N GLU A 10 1.55 -29.89 20.31
CA GLU A 10 1.22 -30.84 19.24
C GLU A 10 1.93 -30.38 17.96
N GLY A 11 2.94 -31.17 17.57
CA GLY A 11 3.42 -31.36 16.22
C GLY A 11 4.12 -30.17 15.55
N SER A 12 5.28 -30.46 14.98
CA SER A 12 5.96 -29.61 13.99
C SER A 12 4.92 -29.03 13.02
N THR A 13 4.86 -27.71 12.90
CA THR A 13 3.95 -27.01 11.98
C THR A 13 4.36 -27.11 10.52
N THR A 14 5.49 -27.76 10.22
CA THR A 14 6.06 -27.91 8.87
C THR A 14 6.56 -29.33 8.68
N ASP A 15 6.20 -29.91 7.54
CA ASP A 15 6.70 -31.23 7.11
C ASP A 15 8.01 -31.15 6.28
N CYS A 16 8.48 -29.92 5.97
CA CYS A 16 9.68 -29.66 5.19
C CYS A 16 10.85 -29.14 6.07
N PRO A 17 12.09 -29.21 5.58
CA PRO A 17 13.24 -28.62 6.23
C PRO A 17 13.07 -27.12 6.48
N VAL A 18 13.59 -26.65 7.62
CA VAL A 18 13.54 -25.22 7.96
C VAL A 18 14.96 -24.69 8.20
N VAL A 19 15.36 -23.69 7.45
CA VAL A 19 16.68 -23.06 7.54
C VAL A 19 16.52 -21.63 8.07
N GLU A 20 17.35 -21.29 9.08
CA GLU A 20 17.35 -19.93 9.65
C GLU A 20 18.59 -19.15 9.20
N LEU A 21 18.37 -17.95 8.66
CA LEU A 21 19.41 -17.01 8.25
C LEU A 21 19.27 -15.70 9.05
N VAL A 22 20.40 -15.14 9.49
CA VAL A 22 20.41 -13.93 10.33
C VAL A 22 21.16 -12.81 9.64
N GLY A 23 20.47 -11.69 9.41
CA GLY A 23 21.07 -10.44 8.95
C GLY A 23 21.46 -9.53 10.12
N GLN A 24 22.46 -8.69 9.94
CA GLN A 24 22.81 -7.70 10.96
C GLN A 24 21.70 -6.66 11.14
N THR A 25 21.13 -6.16 10.03
CA THR A 25 20.07 -5.16 9.99
C THR A 25 18.94 -5.62 9.08
N ARG A 26 17.76 -5.01 9.16
CA ARG A 26 16.63 -5.29 8.24
C ARG A 26 17.06 -5.14 6.76
N HIS A 27 17.90 -4.18 6.44
CA HIS A 27 18.42 -4.01 5.09
C HIS A 27 19.27 -5.21 4.65
N THR A 28 20.11 -5.75 5.55
CA THR A 28 20.93 -6.94 5.27
C THR A 28 20.04 -8.18 5.18
N GLU A 29 19.04 -8.31 6.04
CA GLU A 29 18.04 -9.37 6.00
C GLU A 29 17.28 -9.40 4.65
N ALA A 30 16.77 -8.27 4.20
CA ALA A 30 16.09 -8.18 2.89
C ALA A 30 17.02 -8.61 1.74
N ARG A 31 18.31 -8.27 1.81
CA ARG A 31 19.32 -8.73 0.84
C ARG A 31 19.55 -10.24 0.92
N ILE A 32 19.58 -10.81 2.12
CA ILE A 32 19.70 -12.27 2.34
C ILE A 32 18.50 -12.98 1.72
N ALA A 33 17.29 -12.51 2.01
CA ALA A 33 16.05 -13.10 1.48
C ALA A 33 16.04 -13.13 -0.06
N ILE A 34 16.40 -12.00 -0.69
CA ILE A 34 16.48 -11.93 -2.15
C ILE A 34 17.67 -12.70 -2.73
N ALA A 35 18.82 -12.70 -2.07
CA ALA A 35 19.98 -13.50 -2.52
C ALA A 35 19.67 -15.01 -2.45
N THR A 36 18.96 -15.45 -1.39
CA THR A 36 18.47 -16.83 -1.30
C THR A 36 17.52 -17.16 -2.46
N ALA A 37 16.55 -16.29 -2.73
CA ALA A 37 15.63 -16.48 -3.86
C ALA A 37 16.38 -16.50 -5.20
N ALA A 38 17.37 -15.61 -5.39
CA ALA A 38 18.21 -15.61 -6.58
C ALA A 38 19.02 -16.92 -6.72
N GLY A 39 19.60 -17.38 -5.63
CA GLY A 39 20.32 -18.65 -5.61
C GLY A 39 19.43 -19.84 -5.97
N LEU A 40 18.22 -19.90 -5.45
CA LEU A 40 17.23 -20.94 -5.83
C LEU A 40 16.94 -20.88 -7.34
N VAL A 41 16.76 -19.68 -7.91
CA VAL A 41 16.53 -19.51 -9.35
C VAL A 41 17.75 -19.94 -10.19
N GLU A 42 18.97 -19.62 -9.76
CA GLU A 42 20.21 -20.06 -10.43
C GLU A 42 20.37 -21.61 -10.36
N HIS A 43 19.78 -22.26 -9.36
CA HIS A 43 19.73 -23.73 -9.25
C HIS A 43 18.51 -24.34 -9.98
N GLY A 44 17.85 -23.59 -10.86
CA GLY A 44 16.78 -24.08 -11.73
C GLY A 44 15.37 -24.03 -11.16
N ILE A 45 15.16 -23.44 -9.97
CA ILE A 45 13.84 -23.28 -9.38
C ILE A 45 13.09 -22.14 -10.11
N SER A 46 11.84 -22.39 -10.49
CA SER A 46 11.02 -21.35 -11.12
C SER A 46 10.74 -20.21 -10.16
N PRO A 47 10.85 -18.93 -10.57
CA PRO A 47 10.45 -17.79 -9.73
C PRO A 47 9.03 -17.90 -9.17
N SER A 48 8.10 -18.51 -9.91
CA SER A 48 6.71 -18.75 -9.47
C SER A 48 6.58 -19.74 -8.31
N ASP A 49 7.60 -20.54 -8.06
CA ASP A 49 7.64 -21.55 -7.00
C ASP A 49 8.23 -20.98 -5.69
N ILE A 50 8.60 -19.71 -5.70
CA ILE A 50 9.20 -19.02 -4.56
C ILE A 50 8.25 -17.92 -4.09
N VAL A 51 7.96 -17.88 -2.79
CA VAL A 51 7.21 -16.81 -2.14
C VAL A 51 8.03 -16.21 -1.00
N ILE A 52 8.12 -14.88 -0.97
CA ILE A 52 8.65 -14.14 0.17
C ILE A 52 7.47 -13.56 0.94
N THR A 53 7.45 -13.71 2.26
CA THR A 53 6.34 -13.24 3.09
C THR A 53 6.80 -12.55 4.37
N ALA A 54 6.05 -11.55 4.81
CA ALA A 54 6.21 -10.83 6.06
C ALA A 54 4.86 -10.67 6.75
N VAL A 55 4.85 -10.35 8.04
CA VAL A 55 3.61 -9.98 8.75
C VAL A 55 3.08 -8.62 8.28
N ASP A 56 4.01 -7.74 7.88
CA ASP A 56 3.76 -6.41 7.33
C ASP A 56 4.83 -6.13 6.27
N LEU A 57 4.42 -5.83 5.05
CA LEU A 57 5.34 -5.55 3.95
C LEU A 57 5.80 -4.10 3.88
N ASP A 58 5.10 -3.16 4.51
CA ASP A 58 5.45 -1.73 4.45
C ASP A 58 6.95 -1.45 4.74
N PRO A 59 7.57 -2.04 5.81
CA PRO A 59 8.98 -1.80 6.09
C PRO A 59 9.95 -2.56 5.17
N TYR A 60 9.46 -3.51 4.36
CA TYR A 60 10.27 -4.39 3.51
C TYR A 60 10.18 -4.08 2.02
N GLU A 61 9.06 -3.55 1.53
CA GLU A 61 8.78 -3.38 0.09
C GLU A 61 9.94 -2.74 -0.65
N ASP A 62 10.34 -1.53 -0.26
CA ASP A 62 11.44 -0.79 -0.86
C ASP A 62 12.79 -1.54 -0.78
N LEU A 63 13.04 -2.27 0.32
CA LEU A 63 14.28 -2.98 0.57
C LEU A 63 14.39 -4.22 -0.33
N LEU A 64 13.31 -5.00 -0.41
CA LEU A 64 13.21 -6.18 -1.27
C LEU A 64 13.31 -5.79 -2.76
N GLU A 65 12.59 -4.75 -3.19
CA GLU A 65 12.68 -4.27 -4.58
C GLU A 65 14.09 -3.80 -4.97
N ARG A 66 14.77 -3.06 -4.08
CA ARG A 66 16.16 -2.63 -4.34
C ARG A 66 17.12 -3.81 -4.41
N ALA A 67 16.95 -4.79 -3.53
CA ALA A 67 17.76 -6.01 -3.55
C ALA A 67 17.48 -6.82 -4.82
N ALA A 68 16.21 -7.02 -5.20
CA ALA A 68 15.83 -7.76 -6.39
C ALA A 68 16.44 -7.18 -7.68
N ARG A 69 16.41 -5.85 -7.82
CA ARG A 69 17.06 -5.17 -8.96
C ARG A 69 18.55 -5.45 -9.04
N ARG A 70 19.24 -5.62 -7.92
CA ARG A 70 20.67 -5.93 -7.89
C ARG A 70 20.97 -7.32 -8.44
N TYR A 71 20.09 -8.30 -8.17
CA TYR A 71 20.21 -9.67 -8.60
C TYR A 71 19.45 -10.00 -9.90
N GLY A 72 18.87 -8.98 -10.56
CA GLY A 72 18.14 -9.17 -11.82
C GLY A 72 16.80 -9.90 -11.69
N LEU A 73 16.23 -9.98 -10.47
CA LEU A 73 14.94 -10.61 -10.20
C LEU A 73 13.78 -9.63 -10.37
N THR A 74 12.65 -10.16 -10.81
CA THR A 74 11.38 -9.45 -10.83
C THR A 74 10.54 -9.90 -9.64
N LEU A 75 9.99 -8.95 -8.88
CA LEU A 75 9.08 -9.24 -7.77
C LEU A 75 7.65 -8.86 -8.17
N ALA A 76 6.70 -9.71 -7.80
CA ALA A 76 5.27 -9.41 -7.78
C ALA A 76 4.87 -9.11 -6.34
N VAL A 77 4.96 -7.84 -5.94
CA VAL A 77 4.64 -7.40 -4.58
C VAL A 77 3.13 -7.28 -4.43
N TRP A 78 2.58 -7.98 -3.44
CA TRP A 78 1.15 -8.07 -3.17
C TRP A 78 0.70 -7.16 -2.01
N THR A 79 1.29 -5.98 -1.91
CA THR A 79 0.80 -4.97 -0.96
C THR A 79 -0.54 -4.42 -1.44
N PRO A 80 -1.53 -4.27 -0.55
CA PRO A 80 -2.69 -3.49 -0.89
C PRO A 80 -2.22 -2.07 -1.22
N LEU A 81 -2.41 -1.67 -2.48
CA LEU A 81 -2.10 -0.30 -2.90
C LEU A 81 -2.89 0.65 -1.99
N ASN A 82 -2.21 1.43 -1.17
CA ASN A 82 -2.87 2.49 -0.40
C ASN A 82 -3.31 3.59 -1.38
N LEU A 83 -4.47 3.36 -2.00
CA LEU A 83 -4.98 4.18 -3.07
C LEU A 83 -5.04 5.66 -2.68
N LYS A 84 -5.36 5.97 -1.41
CA LYS A 84 -5.40 7.35 -0.89
C LYS A 84 -4.07 8.09 -0.97
N ARG A 85 -2.94 7.38 -1.02
CA ARG A 85 -1.60 7.96 -1.15
C ARG A 85 -1.16 8.14 -2.61
N THR A 86 -1.91 7.64 -3.57
CA THR A 86 -1.55 7.78 -4.99
C THR A 86 -1.98 9.13 -5.53
N SER A 87 -1.13 9.73 -6.37
CA SER A 87 -1.44 11.03 -7.00
C SER A 87 -2.73 11.01 -7.84
N PRO A 88 -3.05 9.95 -8.62
CA PRO A 88 -4.31 9.90 -9.36
C PRO A 88 -5.55 9.94 -8.45
N TYR A 89 -5.53 9.20 -7.33
CA TYR A 89 -6.64 9.24 -6.39
C TYR A 89 -6.76 10.62 -5.71
N GLN A 90 -5.64 11.19 -5.25
CA GLN A 90 -5.64 12.51 -4.64
C GLN A 90 -6.20 13.57 -5.60
N PHE A 91 -5.84 13.47 -6.89
CA PHE A 91 -6.41 14.34 -7.92
C PHE A 91 -7.93 14.16 -8.05
N ALA A 92 -8.42 12.94 -8.20
CA ALA A 92 -9.85 12.65 -8.32
C ALA A 92 -10.63 13.11 -7.08
N ALA A 93 -10.14 12.81 -5.88
CA ALA A 93 -10.76 13.19 -4.62
C ALA A 93 -10.79 14.72 -4.45
N SER A 94 -9.67 15.41 -4.71
CA SER A 94 -9.64 16.89 -4.65
C SER A 94 -10.58 17.55 -5.65
N LEU A 95 -10.73 16.96 -6.84
CA LEU A 95 -11.66 17.47 -7.85
C LEU A 95 -13.11 17.34 -7.40
N VAL A 96 -13.50 16.19 -6.84
CA VAL A 96 -14.84 15.96 -6.30
C VAL A 96 -15.11 16.89 -5.11
N ALA A 97 -14.14 17.07 -4.23
CA ALA A 97 -14.21 18.01 -3.11
C ALA A 97 -14.39 19.46 -3.61
N ALA A 98 -13.65 19.89 -4.64
CA ALA A 98 -13.81 21.22 -5.24
C ALA A 98 -15.20 21.40 -5.91
N LEU A 99 -15.70 20.34 -6.57
CA LEU A 99 -17.04 20.32 -7.14
C LEU A 99 -18.15 20.38 -6.08
N HIS A 100 -17.93 19.79 -4.92
CA HIS A 100 -18.83 19.90 -3.77
C HIS A 100 -18.77 21.31 -3.18
N ALA A 101 -17.56 21.78 -2.83
CA ALA A 101 -17.36 23.06 -2.15
C ALA A 101 -17.87 24.26 -2.96
N ARG A 102 -17.79 24.22 -4.31
CA ARG A 102 -18.18 25.35 -5.17
C ARG A 102 -19.62 25.82 -5.00
N SER A 103 -20.51 25.00 -4.45
CA SER A 103 -21.89 25.35 -4.13
C SER A 103 -22.03 26.19 -2.86
N GLU A 104 -20.96 26.33 -2.09
CA GLU A 104 -20.93 27.17 -0.90
C GLU A 104 -20.85 28.67 -1.26
N GLU A 105 -21.49 29.49 -0.46
CA GLU A 105 -21.42 30.95 -0.61
C GLU A 105 -20.05 31.52 -0.20
N SER A 106 -19.27 30.75 0.53
CA SER A 106 -17.99 31.14 1.13
C SER A 106 -16.93 30.06 0.92
N LEU A 107 -16.22 30.14 -0.22
CA LEU A 107 -15.18 29.20 -0.62
C LEU A 107 -13.81 29.69 -0.16
N ALA A 108 -13.05 28.82 0.51
CA ALA A 108 -11.61 29.01 0.69
C ALA A 108 -10.87 28.71 -0.63
N ILE A 109 -9.70 29.31 -0.80
CA ILE A 109 -8.89 29.11 -2.03
C ILE A 109 -8.23 27.73 -2.06
N ASP A 110 -7.79 27.21 -0.92
CA ASP A 110 -6.98 26.00 -0.81
C ASP A 110 -7.68 24.76 -1.42
N PRO A 111 -8.87 24.31 -0.96
CA PRO A 111 -9.56 23.17 -1.57
C PRO A 111 -9.93 23.42 -3.04
N LEU A 112 -10.06 24.70 -3.42
CA LEU A 112 -10.42 25.08 -4.77
C LEU A 112 -9.27 24.90 -5.77
N VAL A 113 -8.01 25.18 -5.37
CA VAL A 113 -6.83 25.10 -6.27
C VAL A 113 -6.09 23.78 -6.17
N GLU A 114 -6.42 22.91 -5.22
CA GLU A 114 -5.77 21.62 -5.04
C GLU A 114 -5.75 20.75 -6.32
N PRO A 115 -6.84 20.64 -7.11
CA PRO A 115 -6.79 19.93 -8.38
C PRO A 115 -5.78 20.51 -9.38
N LEU A 116 -5.58 21.82 -9.38
CA LEU A 116 -4.57 22.48 -10.21
C LEU A 116 -3.16 22.10 -9.77
N ARG A 117 -2.89 22.07 -8.46
CA ARG A 117 -1.63 21.65 -7.86
C ARG A 117 -1.29 20.20 -8.21
N LEU A 118 -2.31 19.36 -8.30
CA LEU A 118 -2.18 17.94 -8.62
C LEU A 118 -2.10 17.63 -10.11
N GLY A 119 -2.27 18.62 -10.98
CA GLY A 119 -2.04 18.49 -12.41
C GLY A 119 -3.29 18.59 -13.30
N TRP A 120 -4.37 19.21 -12.82
CA TRP A 120 -5.53 19.43 -13.67
C TRP A 120 -5.18 20.30 -14.89
N VAL A 121 -5.71 19.91 -16.05
CA VAL A 121 -5.63 20.67 -17.31
C VAL A 121 -7.02 20.88 -17.90
N PRO A 122 -7.23 21.97 -18.68
CA PRO A 122 -8.53 22.23 -19.30
C PRO A 122 -8.90 21.12 -20.30
N PRO A 123 -10.02 20.40 -20.11
CA PRO A 123 -10.48 19.46 -21.11
C PRO A 123 -10.67 20.13 -22.47
N GLN A 124 -10.29 19.47 -23.56
CA GLN A 124 -10.54 19.91 -24.95
C GLN A 124 -9.77 21.18 -25.41
N LYS A 125 -8.73 21.65 -24.71
CA LYS A 125 -7.88 22.75 -25.20
C LYS A 125 -6.44 22.28 -25.44
N PRO A 126 -6.10 21.82 -26.66
CA PRO A 126 -4.76 21.30 -26.98
C PRO A 126 -3.59 22.28 -26.74
N SER A 127 -3.89 23.58 -26.66
CA SER A 127 -2.88 24.61 -26.39
C SER A 127 -2.55 24.82 -24.90
N MET A 128 -3.16 24.04 -23.99
CA MET A 128 -2.99 24.17 -22.54
C MET A 128 -2.87 22.75 -21.91
N ASN A 129 -2.05 21.90 -22.52
CA ASN A 129 -1.86 20.51 -22.06
C ASN A 129 -0.83 20.39 -20.92
N GLU A 130 -0.16 21.47 -20.56
CA GLU A 130 0.78 21.47 -19.45
C GLU A 130 0.07 21.83 -18.13
N PRO A 131 0.32 21.08 -17.05
CA PRO A 131 -0.20 21.42 -15.73
C PRO A 131 0.30 22.80 -15.27
N LEU A 132 -0.48 23.43 -14.40
CA LEU A 132 -0.05 24.66 -13.74
C LEU A 132 1.20 24.35 -12.88
N PRO A 133 2.27 25.16 -12.93
CA PRO A 133 3.40 24.99 -12.02
C PRO A 133 2.95 24.99 -10.55
N ALA A 134 3.48 24.07 -9.75
CA ALA A 134 3.07 23.91 -8.34
C ALA A 134 3.28 25.18 -7.52
N GLU A 135 4.36 25.93 -7.82
CA GLU A 135 4.71 27.18 -7.16
C GLU A 135 3.63 28.26 -7.33
N ILE A 136 2.90 28.23 -8.44
CA ILE A 136 1.80 29.18 -8.70
C ILE A 136 0.59 28.82 -7.83
N SER A 137 0.28 27.53 -7.67
CA SER A 137 -0.78 27.09 -6.77
C SER A 137 -0.47 27.42 -5.31
N GLU A 138 0.77 27.20 -4.86
CA GLU A 138 1.26 27.57 -3.53
C GLU A 138 1.17 29.10 -3.32
N GLN A 139 1.63 29.88 -4.30
CA GLN A 139 1.52 31.34 -4.25
C GLN A 139 0.07 31.83 -4.14
N LEU A 140 -0.88 31.17 -4.79
CA LEU A 140 -2.30 31.51 -4.70
C LEU A 140 -2.84 31.20 -3.29
N ILE A 141 -2.47 30.08 -2.71
CA ILE A 141 -2.86 29.70 -1.36
C ILE A 141 -2.29 30.69 -0.34
N ASP A 142 -0.97 30.95 -0.38
CA ASP A 142 -0.29 31.83 0.55
C ASP A 142 -0.83 33.26 0.54
N ASN A 143 -1.15 33.78 -0.65
CA ASN A 143 -1.68 35.14 -0.80
C ASN A 143 -3.13 35.29 -0.32
N HIS A 144 -3.85 34.18 -0.10
CA HIS A 144 -5.29 34.21 0.15
C HIS A 144 -5.77 33.30 1.29
N GLN A 145 -4.88 32.84 2.19
CA GLN A 145 -5.14 31.83 3.23
C GLN A 145 -6.39 32.09 4.08
N GLU A 146 -6.67 33.37 4.40
CA GLU A 146 -7.81 33.73 5.26
C GLU A 146 -9.03 34.23 4.48
N ALA A 147 -8.96 34.27 3.15
CA ALA A 147 -10.01 34.82 2.33
C ALA A 147 -10.99 33.74 1.89
N THR A 148 -12.27 34.00 2.09
CA THR A 148 -13.36 33.20 1.52
C THR A 148 -14.18 34.05 0.57
N ARG A 149 -14.58 33.52 -0.59
CA ARG A 149 -15.29 34.25 -1.64
C ARG A 149 -16.22 33.28 -2.38
N THR A 150 -17.15 33.87 -3.17
CA THR A 150 -17.88 33.08 -4.17
C THR A 150 -16.95 32.64 -5.33
N LEU A 151 -17.32 31.64 -6.09
CA LEU A 151 -16.56 31.21 -7.28
C LEU A 151 -16.39 32.36 -8.31
N SER A 152 -17.41 33.17 -8.49
CA SER A 152 -17.36 34.32 -9.38
C SER A 152 -16.41 35.42 -8.89
N ASP A 153 -16.35 35.66 -7.58
CA ASP A 153 -15.44 36.66 -7.01
C ASP A 153 -13.99 36.15 -7.05
N TRP A 154 -13.75 34.84 -6.86
CA TRP A 154 -12.45 34.25 -7.09
C TRP A 154 -11.98 34.43 -8.54
N THR A 155 -12.85 34.15 -9.51
CA THR A 155 -12.52 34.35 -10.93
C THR A 155 -12.12 35.79 -11.22
N ARG A 156 -12.83 36.79 -10.65
CA ARG A 156 -12.50 38.21 -10.78
C ARG A 156 -11.17 38.54 -10.09
N GLN A 157 -10.97 38.04 -8.86
CA GLN A 157 -9.76 38.30 -8.10
C GLN A 157 -8.50 37.73 -8.82
N ILE A 158 -8.61 36.55 -9.44
CA ILE A 158 -7.53 35.98 -10.24
C ILE A 158 -7.27 36.78 -11.52
N ALA A 159 -8.32 37.26 -12.18
CA ALA A 159 -8.18 38.13 -13.36
C ALA A 159 -7.41 39.41 -13.04
N ASP A 160 -7.63 39.99 -11.85
CA ASP A 160 -7.00 41.24 -11.39
C ASP A 160 -5.64 40.98 -10.69
N SER A 161 -5.22 39.72 -10.49
CA SER A 161 -3.95 39.37 -9.81
C SER A 161 -2.70 39.73 -10.61
N ASN A 162 -1.53 39.64 -10.01
CA ASN A 162 -0.24 39.87 -10.67
C ASN A 162 0.38 38.63 -11.33
N LEU A 163 -0.38 37.53 -11.49
CA LEU A 163 0.07 36.35 -12.21
C LEU A 163 0.35 36.68 -13.69
N ASP A 164 1.24 35.96 -14.33
CA ASP A 164 1.42 36.07 -15.77
C ASP A 164 0.15 35.66 -16.55
N ASN A 165 0.05 36.09 -17.78
CA ASN A 165 -1.15 35.90 -18.61
C ASN A 165 -1.46 34.43 -18.92
N THR A 166 -0.45 33.57 -18.93
CA THR A 166 -0.63 32.14 -19.21
C THR A 166 -1.22 31.43 -17.99
N ASN A 167 -0.62 31.66 -16.82
CA ASN A 167 -1.10 31.12 -15.56
C ASN A 167 -2.49 31.64 -15.21
N LYS A 168 -2.77 32.95 -15.40
CA LYS A 168 -4.14 33.51 -15.25
C LYS A 168 -5.15 32.76 -16.10
N ARG A 169 -4.85 32.57 -17.39
CA ARG A 169 -5.78 31.88 -18.30
C ARG A 169 -6.03 30.46 -17.89
N HIS A 170 -5.00 29.76 -17.35
CA HIS A 170 -5.11 28.40 -16.86
C HIS A 170 -6.07 28.33 -15.67
N VAL A 171 -5.82 29.13 -14.63
CA VAL A 171 -6.67 29.19 -13.43
C VAL A 171 -8.09 29.61 -13.75
N ILE A 172 -8.28 30.66 -14.58
CA ILE A 172 -9.62 31.11 -14.99
C ILE A 172 -10.35 30.06 -15.82
N ALA A 173 -9.64 29.30 -16.68
CA ALA A 173 -10.24 28.20 -17.43
C ALA A 173 -10.74 27.10 -16.50
N TYR A 174 -10.00 26.78 -15.45
CA TYR A 174 -10.42 25.83 -14.42
C TYR A 174 -11.66 26.32 -13.64
N LEU A 175 -11.63 27.54 -13.10
CA LEU A 175 -12.76 28.09 -12.34
C LEU A 175 -14.03 28.17 -13.19
N ASN A 176 -13.90 28.56 -14.46
CA ASN A 176 -15.03 28.57 -15.39
C ASN A 176 -15.53 27.15 -15.66
N TRP A 177 -14.64 26.18 -15.86
CA TRP A 177 -15.01 24.80 -16.05
C TRP A 177 -15.77 24.26 -14.81
N LEU A 178 -15.27 24.51 -13.61
CA LEU A 178 -15.99 24.19 -12.37
C LEU A 178 -17.39 24.80 -12.35
N GLY A 179 -17.51 26.07 -12.73
CA GLY A 179 -18.78 26.78 -12.76
C GLY A 179 -19.80 26.21 -13.75
N THR A 180 -19.35 25.54 -14.81
CA THR A 180 -20.23 24.92 -15.82
C THR A 180 -20.77 23.56 -15.42
N GLN A 181 -20.17 22.91 -14.42
CA GLN A 181 -20.62 21.58 -14.00
C GLN A 181 -21.99 21.66 -13.29
N PRO A 182 -22.85 20.61 -13.34
CA PRO A 182 -24.14 20.61 -12.66
C PRO A 182 -23.98 20.65 -11.14
N GLN A 183 -24.79 21.40 -10.42
CA GLN A 183 -24.78 21.42 -8.95
C GLN A 183 -25.34 20.13 -8.37
N GLN A 184 -26.35 19.56 -9.02
CA GLN A 184 -26.97 18.29 -8.70
C GLN A 184 -26.66 17.30 -9.84
N PRO A 185 -25.54 16.59 -9.79
CA PRO A 185 -25.11 15.76 -10.91
C PRO A 185 -25.95 14.49 -11.01
N SER A 186 -26.46 14.21 -12.20
CA SER A 186 -26.93 12.87 -12.55
C SER A 186 -25.75 11.90 -12.63
N PRO A 187 -25.97 10.57 -12.56
CA PRO A 187 -24.88 9.60 -12.74
C PRO A 187 -24.11 9.75 -14.05
N ASP A 188 -24.81 10.11 -15.16
CA ASP A 188 -24.17 10.36 -16.44
C ASP A 188 -23.31 11.62 -16.42
N ALA A 189 -23.79 12.69 -15.78
CA ALA A 189 -23.03 13.91 -15.62
C ALA A 189 -21.78 13.72 -14.72
N VAL A 190 -21.86 12.88 -13.69
CA VAL A 190 -20.70 12.47 -12.88
C VAL A 190 -19.67 11.78 -13.76
N SER A 191 -20.11 10.77 -14.54
CA SER A 191 -19.22 10.05 -15.44
C SER A 191 -18.54 10.98 -16.43
N GLU A 192 -19.31 11.81 -17.15
CA GLU A 192 -18.76 12.72 -18.14
C GLU A 192 -17.75 13.70 -17.54
N THR A 193 -18.07 14.29 -16.39
CA THR A 193 -17.19 15.24 -15.69
C THR A 193 -15.88 14.59 -15.25
N ILE A 194 -15.97 13.44 -14.58
CA ILE A 194 -14.79 12.78 -14.00
C ILE A 194 -13.94 12.12 -15.08
N VAL A 195 -14.53 11.38 -16.04
CA VAL A 195 -13.77 10.75 -17.12
C VAL A 195 -13.01 11.81 -17.92
N SER A 196 -13.68 12.92 -18.29
CA SER A 196 -13.03 14.01 -19.01
C SER A 196 -11.84 14.61 -18.25
N ALA A 197 -11.95 14.74 -16.91
CA ALA A 197 -10.88 15.25 -16.08
C ALA A 197 -9.73 14.23 -15.92
N MET A 198 -10.05 12.94 -15.75
CA MET A 198 -9.05 11.86 -15.64
C MET A 198 -8.28 11.66 -16.95
N ASP A 199 -8.94 11.74 -18.11
CA ASP A 199 -8.29 11.70 -19.44
C ASP A 199 -7.30 12.88 -19.60
N GLY A 200 -7.69 14.07 -19.15
CA GLY A 200 -6.81 15.25 -19.13
C GLY A 200 -5.60 15.03 -18.23
N TYR A 201 -5.81 14.48 -17.05
CA TYR A 201 -4.75 14.14 -16.10
C TYR A 201 -3.80 13.09 -16.67
N GLU A 202 -4.31 12.00 -17.24
CA GLU A 202 -3.52 10.96 -17.87
C GLU A 202 -2.59 11.55 -18.94
N THR A 203 -3.17 12.33 -19.84
CA THR A 203 -2.43 12.93 -20.97
C THR A 203 -1.34 13.91 -20.53
N ALA A 204 -1.60 14.70 -19.47
CA ALA A 204 -0.71 15.77 -19.05
C ALA A 204 0.35 15.32 -18.03
N VAL A 205 -0.01 14.45 -17.09
CA VAL A 205 0.81 14.14 -15.91
C VAL A 205 1.61 12.86 -16.09
N LEU A 206 1.02 11.78 -16.64
CA LEU A 206 1.71 10.51 -16.74
C LEU A 206 2.94 10.56 -17.68
N PRO A 207 2.88 11.10 -18.89
CA PRO A 207 4.04 11.20 -19.78
C PRO A 207 5.17 12.07 -19.21
N SER A 208 4.84 13.19 -18.54
CA SER A 208 5.85 14.10 -17.97
C SER A 208 6.64 13.45 -16.84
N ARG A 209 6.05 12.51 -16.12
CA ARG A 209 6.69 11.76 -15.04
C ARG A 209 7.53 10.59 -15.54
N ALA A 210 7.21 10.02 -16.70
CA ALA A 210 7.93 8.88 -17.27
C ALA A 210 9.42 9.14 -17.56
N GLY A 211 9.81 10.38 -17.86
CA GLY A 211 11.19 10.74 -18.21
C GLY A 211 12.14 10.93 -17.01
N SER A 212 11.62 11.03 -15.78
CA SER A 212 12.41 11.42 -14.61
C SER A 212 12.38 10.40 -13.45
N LYS A 213 11.58 9.34 -13.54
CA LYS A 213 11.33 8.41 -12.45
C LYS A 213 11.78 6.98 -12.77
N PRO A 214 12.17 6.19 -11.74
CA PRO A 214 12.38 4.75 -11.88
C PRO A 214 11.14 4.05 -12.47
N VAL A 215 11.33 3.00 -13.24
CA VAL A 215 10.25 2.22 -13.88
C VAL A 215 9.22 1.71 -12.86
N SER A 216 9.68 1.34 -11.66
CA SER A 216 8.81 0.91 -10.54
C SER A 216 7.85 2.01 -10.09
N GLU A 217 8.32 3.25 -9.96
CA GLU A 217 7.48 4.37 -9.54
C GLU A 217 6.45 4.75 -10.61
N LEU A 218 6.84 4.65 -11.89
CA LEU A 218 5.91 4.81 -13.01
C LEU A 218 4.85 3.71 -13.00
N ALA A 219 5.24 2.45 -12.80
CA ALA A 219 4.32 1.33 -12.71
C ALA A 219 3.32 1.52 -11.57
N ASN A 220 3.76 1.94 -10.38
CA ASN A 220 2.88 2.23 -9.26
C ASN A 220 1.92 3.40 -9.55
N THR A 221 2.38 4.42 -10.27
CA THR A 221 1.51 5.55 -10.67
C THR A 221 0.44 5.09 -11.68
N LEU A 222 0.81 4.25 -12.65
CA LEU A 222 -0.13 3.69 -13.62
C LEU A 222 -1.15 2.77 -12.93
N ARG A 223 -0.70 1.88 -12.03
CA ARG A 223 -1.60 1.06 -11.21
C ARG A 223 -2.55 1.92 -10.38
N GLY A 224 -2.03 2.98 -9.75
CA GLY A 224 -2.83 3.95 -9.01
C GLY A 224 -3.88 4.62 -9.90
N PHE A 225 -3.56 4.92 -11.14
CA PHE A 225 -4.48 5.49 -12.12
C PHE A 225 -5.59 4.50 -12.48
N ASP A 226 -5.23 3.29 -12.93
CA ASP A 226 -6.22 2.26 -13.31
C ASP A 226 -7.18 1.95 -12.15
N ARG A 227 -6.64 1.84 -10.93
CA ARG A 227 -7.45 1.59 -9.74
C ARG A 227 -8.34 2.77 -9.35
N THR A 228 -7.88 4.00 -9.57
CA THR A 228 -8.71 5.18 -9.33
C THR A 228 -9.88 5.22 -10.31
N VAL A 229 -9.65 4.91 -11.57
CA VAL A 229 -10.71 4.83 -12.59
C VAL A 229 -11.73 3.75 -12.22
N GLU A 230 -11.29 2.54 -11.89
CA GLU A 230 -12.17 1.43 -11.46
C GLU A 230 -13.01 1.79 -10.22
N LEU A 231 -12.38 2.49 -9.25
CA LEU A 231 -13.06 2.96 -8.04
C LEU A 231 -14.11 4.01 -8.35
N LEU A 232 -13.80 4.95 -9.26
CA LEU A 232 -14.75 5.98 -9.72
C LEU A 232 -15.96 5.35 -10.41
N GLU A 233 -15.76 4.36 -11.28
CA GLU A 233 -16.84 3.60 -11.92
C GLU A 233 -17.71 2.88 -10.87
N THR A 234 -17.08 2.25 -9.88
CA THR A 234 -17.80 1.57 -8.78
C THR A 234 -18.61 2.56 -7.95
N ALA A 235 -18.03 3.73 -7.62
CA ALA A 235 -18.72 4.78 -6.89
C ALA A 235 -19.92 5.33 -7.68
N GLN A 236 -19.76 5.57 -8.98
CA GLN A 236 -20.83 6.02 -9.87
C GLN A 236 -21.98 4.99 -9.95
N GLN A 237 -21.66 3.71 -10.11
CA GLN A 237 -22.68 2.65 -10.13
C GLN A 237 -23.45 2.56 -8.82
N ARG A 238 -22.75 2.73 -7.69
CA ARG A 238 -23.39 2.75 -6.36
C ARG A 238 -24.25 3.99 -6.17
N TYR A 239 -23.76 5.15 -6.61
CA TYR A 239 -24.49 6.40 -6.60
C TYR A 239 -25.78 6.30 -7.41
N ALA A 240 -25.71 5.82 -8.65
CA ALA A 240 -26.88 5.58 -9.51
C ALA A 240 -27.92 4.69 -8.82
N LYS A 241 -27.48 3.59 -8.21
CA LYS A 241 -28.34 2.64 -7.51
C LYS A 241 -29.02 3.27 -6.28
N TRP A 242 -28.35 4.14 -5.55
CA TRP A 242 -28.94 4.82 -4.41
C TRP A 242 -29.96 5.89 -4.81
N LEU A 243 -29.72 6.58 -5.92
CA LEU A 243 -30.68 7.50 -6.51
C LEU A 243 -31.95 6.76 -6.99
N ASP A 244 -31.81 5.63 -7.69
CA ASP A 244 -32.93 4.80 -8.14
C ASP A 244 -33.80 4.30 -6.99
N TYR A 245 -33.20 4.02 -5.84
CA TYR A 245 -33.92 3.61 -4.62
C TYR A 245 -34.44 4.80 -3.80
N GLY A 246 -34.26 6.02 -4.24
CA GLY A 246 -34.65 7.25 -3.50
C GLY A 246 -33.99 7.36 -2.14
N ARG A 247 -32.76 6.83 -1.97
CA ARG A 247 -32.03 6.87 -0.69
C ARG A 247 -31.22 8.14 -0.49
N VAL A 248 -30.83 8.79 -1.56
CA VAL A 248 -30.04 10.02 -1.57
C VAL A 248 -30.54 10.95 -2.65
N ASP A 249 -30.24 12.23 -2.51
CA ASP A 249 -30.45 13.25 -3.54
C ASP A 249 -29.18 13.41 -4.38
N CYS A 250 -29.32 13.96 -5.60
CA CYS A 250 -28.19 14.26 -6.46
C CYS A 250 -27.23 15.25 -5.79
N SER A 251 -26.01 14.80 -5.45
CA SER A 251 -25.02 15.63 -4.75
C SER A 251 -23.60 15.16 -4.97
N TRP A 252 -22.66 16.10 -5.16
CA TRP A 252 -21.22 15.81 -5.16
C TRP A 252 -20.71 15.35 -3.79
N ALA A 253 -21.35 15.78 -2.68
CA ALA A 253 -21.00 15.33 -1.33
C ALA A 253 -21.15 13.81 -1.16
N ILE A 254 -22.23 13.23 -1.71
CA ILE A 254 -22.45 11.78 -1.66
C ILE A 254 -21.36 11.03 -2.44
N LEU A 255 -20.92 11.59 -3.56
CA LEU A 255 -19.83 10.99 -4.33
C LEU A 255 -18.51 11.05 -3.57
N ASP A 256 -18.21 12.17 -2.91
CA ASP A 256 -17.02 12.34 -2.07
C ASP A 256 -16.97 11.30 -0.94
N GLU A 257 -18.08 11.14 -0.21
CA GLU A 257 -18.22 10.10 0.85
C GLU A 257 -18.03 8.69 0.30
N LEU A 258 -18.59 8.39 -0.89
CA LEU A 258 -18.42 7.09 -1.53
C LEU A 258 -16.98 6.81 -1.92
N LEU A 259 -16.30 7.79 -2.51
CA LEU A 259 -14.89 7.66 -2.89
C LEU A 259 -14.02 7.40 -1.67
N ASP A 260 -14.19 8.17 -0.59
CA ASP A 260 -13.43 8.00 0.64
C ASP A 260 -13.68 6.64 1.29
N SER A 261 -14.95 6.22 1.35
CA SER A 261 -15.34 4.92 1.90
C SER A 261 -14.75 3.77 1.09
N PHE A 262 -14.85 3.82 -0.24
CA PHE A 262 -14.35 2.74 -1.10
C PHE A 262 -12.83 2.66 -1.14
N ALA A 263 -12.14 3.80 -1.16
CA ALA A 263 -10.69 3.81 -1.06
C ALA A 263 -10.15 3.23 0.25
N THR A 264 -10.99 3.23 1.31
CA THR A 264 -10.66 2.62 2.61
C THR A 264 -10.97 1.12 2.65
N THR A 265 -12.10 0.71 2.04
CA THR A 265 -12.65 -0.65 2.20
C THR A 265 -12.31 -1.59 1.04
N LEU A 266 -11.93 -1.05 -0.11
CA LEU A 266 -11.56 -1.82 -1.31
C LEU A 266 -10.08 -1.60 -1.64
N PRO A 267 -9.15 -2.13 -0.84
CA PRO A 267 -7.75 -2.14 -1.22
C PRO A 267 -7.62 -2.84 -2.59
N GLY A 268 -6.78 -2.28 -3.44
CA GLY A 268 -6.68 -2.68 -4.84
C GLY A 268 -6.53 -4.18 -5.05
N ARG A 269 -7.11 -4.71 -6.13
CA ARG A 269 -6.97 -6.11 -6.53
C ARG A 269 -5.53 -6.43 -6.87
N ARG A 270 -5.16 -7.67 -6.57
CA ARG A 270 -3.88 -8.31 -6.87
C ARG A 270 -3.66 -8.38 -8.38
N GLU A 271 -2.47 -8.06 -8.83
CA GLU A 271 -2.03 -8.43 -10.16
C GLU A 271 -1.91 -9.96 -10.25
N LEU A 272 -2.21 -10.52 -11.42
CA LEU A 272 -1.98 -11.95 -11.65
C LEU A 272 -0.47 -12.21 -11.59
N PRO A 273 -0.03 -13.25 -10.84
CA PRO A 273 1.38 -13.60 -10.79
C PRO A 273 1.87 -13.92 -12.21
N THR A 274 2.99 -13.34 -12.60
CA THR A 274 3.68 -13.73 -13.82
C THR A 274 4.61 -14.89 -13.49
N ALA A 275 4.67 -15.90 -14.34
CA ALA A 275 5.56 -17.05 -14.16
C ALA A 275 7.06 -16.67 -14.03
N ALA A 276 7.42 -15.44 -14.39
CA ALA A 276 8.78 -14.91 -14.32
C ALA A 276 9.03 -14.03 -13.09
N ALA A 277 8.10 -13.93 -12.14
CA ALA A 277 8.22 -13.10 -10.97
C ALA A 277 8.11 -13.92 -9.68
N ILE A 278 8.86 -13.54 -8.66
CA ILE A 278 8.75 -14.06 -7.29
C ILE A 278 7.63 -13.32 -6.58
N ASP A 279 6.69 -14.06 -6.02
CA ASP A 279 5.59 -13.47 -5.25
C ASP A 279 6.09 -12.96 -3.90
N VAL A 280 5.73 -11.72 -3.56
CA VAL A 280 5.95 -11.12 -2.25
C VAL A 280 4.60 -10.78 -1.64
N LYS A 281 4.24 -11.43 -0.52
CA LYS A 281 2.89 -11.39 0.08
C LYS A 281 2.94 -11.11 1.57
N GLU A 282 1.89 -10.49 2.11
CA GLU A 282 1.69 -10.52 3.56
C GLU A 282 1.28 -11.92 4.02
N ALA A 283 1.62 -12.25 5.25
CA ALA A 283 1.35 -13.57 5.83
C ALA A 283 -0.15 -13.91 5.93
N ASN A 284 -1.03 -12.90 5.99
CA ASN A 284 -2.48 -13.09 5.93
C ASN A 284 -2.95 -13.65 4.58
N ASP A 285 -2.15 -13.49 3.53
CA ASP A 285 -2.44 -13.93 2.17
C ASP A 285 -1.87 -15.32 1.85
N MET A 286 -1.16 -15.92 2.82
CA MET A 286 -0.58 -17.26 2.69
C MET A 286 -1.58 -18.39 3.02
N TRP A 287 -2.77 -18.04 3.50
CA TRP A 287 -3.75 -19.03 3.91
C TRP A 287 -4.20 -19.94 2.75
N ALA A 288 -4.16 -21.25 2.99
CA ALA A 288 -4.49 -22.30 2.02
C ALA A 288 -3.63 -22.30 0.74
N LEU A 289 -2.43 -21.69 0.77
CA LEU A 289 -1.45 -21.84 -0.29
C LEU A 289 -0.58 -23.10 -0.05
N ALA A 290 -0.11 -23.68 -1.15
CA ALA A 290 0.96 -24.69 -1.16
C ALA A 290 2.00 -24.20 -2.18
N VAL A 291 3.22 -23.95 -1.71
CA VAL A 291 4.31 -23.38 -2.50
C VAL A 291 5.58 -24.14 -2.17
N PRO A 292 6.40 -24.57 -3.14
CA PRO A 292 7.61 -25.30 -2.88
C PRO A 292 8.58 -24.59 -1.92
N TYR A 293 8.85 -23.30 -2.15
CA TYR A 293 9.85 -22.53 -1.41
C TYR A 293 9.22 -21.28 -0.79
N VAL A 294 9.28 -21.17 0.53
CA VAL A 294 8.78 -20.00 1.26
C VAL A 294 9.90 -19.36 2.05
N ILE A 295 10.04 -18.05 1.94
CA ILE A 295 11.00 -17.24 2.70
C ILE A 295 10.20 -16.29 3.58
N ILE A 296 10.25 -16.47 4.92
CA ILE A 296 9.59 -15.59 5.89
C ILE A 296 10.62 -14.59 6.40
N VAL A 297 10.32 -13.29 6.28
CA VAL A 297 11.18 -12.21 6.76
C VAL A 297 10.62 -11.54 8.02
N GLY A 298 11.48 -10.89 8.81
CA GLY A 298 11.10 -10.10 9.97
C GLY A 298 10.81 -10.91 11.22
N LEU A 299 11.36 -12.12 11.38
CA LEU A 299 11.08 -12.98 12.53
C LEU A 299 11.77 -12.50 13.81
N VAL A 300 11.47 -11.27 14.21
CA VAL A 300 11.89 -10.64 15.48
C VAL A 300 10.67 -10.39 16.38
N ASP A 301 10.89 -10.33 17.70
CA ASP A 301 9.80 -10.22 18.70
C ASP A 301 8.98 -8.91 18.59
N ALA A 302 9.56 -7.87 17.99
CA ALA A 302 8.85 -6.61 17.72
C ALA A 302 7.87 -6.67 16.54
N GLU A 303 8.07 -7.60 15.60
CA GLU A 303 7.26 -7.74 14.38
C GLU A 303 6.38 -8.98 14.42
N TRP A 304 6.90 -10.11 14.90
CA TRP A 304 6.18 -11.37 15.02
C TRP A 304 6.11 -11.86 16.49
N PRO A 305 5.03 -11.64 17.23
CA PRO A 305 3.80 -10.92 16.84
C PRO A 305 3.97 -9.40 16.88
N ARG A 306 3.15 -8.71 16.10
CA ARG A 306 3.09 -7.23 16.12
C ARG A 306 2.81 -6.73 17.53
N SER A 307 3.51 -5.67 17.93
CA SER A 307 3.21 -4.97 19.17
C SER A 307 1.83 -4.32 19.09
N ILE A 308 1.04 -4.46 20.15
CA ILE A 308 -0.28 -3.84 20.21
C ILE A 308 -0.08 -2.36 20.52
N GLU A 309 -0.07 -1.50 19.49
CA GLU A 309 -0.22 -0.07 19.68
C GLU A 309 -1.63 0.23 20.16
N SER A 310 -1.76 0.72 21.37
CA SER A 310 -3.02 1.12 21.95
C SER A 310 -2.85 2.43 22.69
N ALA A 311 -3.72 3.40 22.42
CA ALA A 311 -3.81 4.65 23.19
C ALA A 311 -4.07 4.42 24.68
N ILE A 312 -4.50 3.21 25.06
CA ILE A 312 -4.72 2.82 26.48
C ILE A 312 -3.47 2.08 26.98
N PRO A 313 -2.79 2.56 28.03
CA PRO A 313 -1.64 1.89 28.63
C PRO A 313 -1.96 0.43 29.02
N ALA A 314 -0.97 -0.45 28.87
CA ALA A 314 -1.14 -1.89 29.16
C ALA A 314 -1.68 -2.19 30.58
N ALA A 315 -1.23 -1.45 31.58
CA ALA A 315 -1.72 -1.55 32.96
C ALA A 315 -3.20 -1.21 33.08
N SER A 316 -3.66 -0.18 32.36
CA SER A 316 -5.09 0.21 32.35
C SER A 316 -5.95 -0.81 31.61
N ARG A 317 -5.42 -1.40 30.52
CA ARG A 317 -6.10 -2.50 29.80
C ARG A 317 -6.26 -3.75 30.68
N ALA A 318 -5.22 -4.11 31.42
CA ALA A 318 -5.25 -5.22 32.37
C ALA A 318 -6.27 -4.96 33.49
N ALA A 319 -6.33 -3.74 34.02
CA ALA A 319 -7.29 -3.36 35.05
C ALA A 319 -8.75 -3.45 34.55
N ILE A 320 -9.03 -3.03 33.32
CA ILE A 320 -10.35 -3.13 32.68
C ILE A 320 -10.77 -4.60 32.49
N GLY A 321 -9.81 -5.48 32.11
CA GLY A 321 -10.03 -6.91 31.92
C GLY A 321 -10.32 -7.69 33.23
N HIS A 322 -9.90 -7.14 34.37
CA HIS A 322 -10.11 -7.76 35.69
C HIS A 322 -11.34 -7.26 36.44
N THR A 323 -12.06 -6.25 35.93
CA THR A 323 -13.28 -5.79 36.55
C THR A 323 -14.43 -6.76 36.22
N GLU A 324 -14.67 -7.72 37.12
CA GLU A 324 -15.85 -8.58 37.11
C GLU A 324 -17.10 -7.73 37.44
N THR A 325 -17.63 -7.02 36.48
CA THR A 325 -18.98 -6.48 36.58
C THR A 325 -19.92 -7.27 35.67
N THR A 326 -20.86 -7.92 36.30
CA THR A 326 -21.77 -8.93 35.79
C THR A 326 -22.73 -8.48 34.67
N HIS A 327 -22.59 -7.32 34.07
CA HIS A 327 -23.55 -6.77 33.11
C HIS A 327 -23.00 -6.04 31.88
N SER A 328 -21.71 -6.21 31.51
CA SER A 328 -21.21 -5.64 30.28
C SER A 328 -20.52 -6.69 29.39
N SER A 329 -21.33 -7.56 28.80
CA SER A 329 -20.86 -8.62 27.87
C SER A 329 -20.38 -8.10 26.50
N GLY A 330 -20.19 -6.79 26.32
CA GLY A 330 -19.92 -6.19 25.02
C GLY A 330 -18.54 -5.60 24.78
N LEU A 331 -17.73 -5.35 25.82
CA LEU A 331 -16.48 -4.60 25.67
C LEU A 331 -15.32 -5.27 26.43
N ARG A 332 -15.04 -6.53 26.14
CA ARG A 332 -13.74 -7.10 26.54
C ARG A 332 -12.72 -6.66 25.51
N PRO A 333 -11.69 -5.87 25.87
CA PRO A 333 -10.57 -5.62 24.99
C PRO A 333 -9.88 -6.96 24.75
N HIS A 334 -9.98 -7.50 23.53
CA HIS A 334 -9.29 -8.71 23.10
C HIS A 334 -7.79 -8.40 22.94
N SER A 335 -7.09 -8.15 24.04
CA SER A 335 -5.64 -7.92 24.02
C SER A 335 -4.84 -9.16 23.56
N SER A 336 -5.48 -10.34 23.57
CA SER A 336 -4.89 -11.57 23.04
C SER A 336 -5.17 -11.80 21.55
N TRP A 337 -5.99 -10.99 20.91
CA TRP A 337 -6.43 -11.28 19.53
C TRP A 337 -5.35 -11.03 18.49
N THR A 338 -4.58 -9.96 18.61
CA THR A 338 -3.49 -9.67 17.67
C THR A 338 -2.39 -10.74 17.73
N PRO A 339 -1.85 -11.14 18.89
CA PRO A 339 -0.88 -12.21 18.95
C PRO A 339 -1.40 -13.57 18.48
N ALA A 340 -2.68 -13.90 18.74
CA ALA A 340 -3.28 -15.14 18.27
C ALA A 340 -3.44 -15.13 16.75
N ARG A 341 -3.91 -14.03 16.19
CA ARG A 341 -4.02 -13.85 14.74
C ARG A 341 -2.67 -13.92 14.06
N ASP A 342 -1.65 -13.23 14.58
CA ASP A 342 -0.31 -13.26 14.01
C ASP A 342 0.33 -14.66 14.11
N ARG A 343 -0.02 -15.43 15.16
CA ARG A 343 0.34 -16.86 15.22
C ARG A 343 -0.33 -17.67 14.12
N ASP A 344 -1.62 -17.46 13.87
CA ASP A 344 -2.35 -18.15 12.80
C ASP A 344 -1.76 -17.79 11.42
N HIS A 345 -1.38 -16.52 11.21
CA HIS A 345 -0.71 -16.08 9.98
C HIS A 345 0.68 -16.74 9.84
N PHE A 346 1.45 -16.82 10.93
CA PHE A 346 2.75 -17.50 10.93
C PHE A 346 2.61 -18.99 10.59
N VAL A 347 1.67 -19.67 11.24
CA VAL A 347 1.39 -21.08 10.96
C VAL A 347 0.97 -21.29 9.51
N SER A 348 0.13 -20.39 8.97
CA SER A 348 -0.30 -20.45 7.57
C SER A 348 0.87 -20.23 6.60
N ALA A 349 1.75 -19.29 6.90
CA ALA A 349 2.94 -19.02 6.09
C ALA A 349 3.94 -20.17 6.15
N ALA A 350 4.21 -20.71 7.34
CA ALA A 350 5.14 -21.81 7.53
C ALA A 350 4.64 -23.13 6.91
N SER A 351 3.33 -23.43 7.07
CA SER A 351 2.73 -24.64 6.50
C SER A 351 2.49 -24.55 4.98
N ALA A 352 2.64 -23.38 4.38
CA ALA A 352 2.54 -23.23 2.92
C ALA A 352 3.76 -23.82 2.19
N ALA A 353 4.93 -23.92 2.85
CA ALA A 353 6.12 -24.49 2.26
C ALA A 353 6.01 -26.03 2.15
N SER A 354 6.26 -26.57 0.95
CA SER A 354 6.26 -28.03 0.73
C SER A 354 7.65 -28.65 0.60
N GLU A 355 8.65 -27.90 0.16
CA GLU A 355 10.02 -28.38 -0.07
C GLU A 355 11.03 -27.75 0.89
N LEU A 356 10.96 -26.43 1.10
CA LEU A 356 11.87 -25.69 1.96
C LEU A 356 11.21 -24.44 2.55
N LEU A 357 11.35 -24.27 3.85
CA LEU A 357 11.06 -23.03 4.56
C LEU A 357 12.38 -22.35 4.95
N VAL A 358 12.56 -21.12 4.47
CA VAL A 358 13.65 -20.26 4.94
C VAL A 358 13.07 -19.19 5.86
N THR A 359 13.59 -19.09 7.05
CA THR A 359 13.24 -18.06 8.03
C THR A 359 14.38 -17.05 8.12
N THR A 360 14.05 -15.75 8.09
CA THR A 360 15.05 -14.72 8.25
C THR A 360 14.69 -13.75 9.37
N ARG A 361 15.71 -13.18 9.99
CA ARG A 361 15.58 -12.12 10.99
C ARG A 361 16.79 -11.20 10.98
N PHE A 362 16.65 -10.03 11.60
CA PHE A 362 17.74 -9.08 11.77
C PHE A 362 18.12 -8.95 13.26
N GLY A 363 19.40 -8.64 13.51
CA GLY A 363 19.95 -8.52 14.87
C GLY A 363 19.79 -7.15 15.49
N THR A 364 19.78 -6.07 14.69
CA THR A 364 19.65 -4.68 15.18
C THR A 364 18.71 -3.87 14.30
N ASP A 365 17.94 -2.97 14.91
CA ASP A 365 17.08 -2.03 14.16
C ASP A 365 17.88 -0.79 13.66
N ALA A 366 17.15 0.17 13.08
CA ALA A 366 17.73 1.39 12.53
C ALA A 366 18.36 2.30 13.59
N ASP A 367 17.92 2.20 14.84
CA ASP A 367 18.41 2.97 15.97
C ASP A 367 19.59 2.25 16.71
N GLY A 368 19.98 1.08 16.22
CA GLY A 368 21.05 0.25 16.78
C GLY A 368 20.62 -0.55 18.02
N VAL A 369 19.32 -0.73 18.23
CA VAL A 369 18.79 -1.55 19.34
C VAL A 369 18.77 -2.99 18.93
N ASP A 370 19.30 -3.88 19.79
CA ASP A 370 19.32 -5.31 19.57
C ASP A 370 17.89 -5.88 19.51
N GLN A 371 17.63 -6.70 18.51
CA GLN A 371 16.36 -7.36 18.29
C GLN A 371 16.43 -8.84 18.69
N HIS A 372 15.43 -9.29 19.46
CA HIS A 372 15.32 -10.68 19.87
C HIS A 372 14.60 -11.50 18.82
N PRO A 373 14.96 -12.80 18.65
CA PRO A 373 14.20 -13.70 17.81
C PRO A 373 12.72 -13.73 18.18
N SER A 374 11.86 -13.88 17.18
CA SER A 374 10.43 -14.10 17.43
C SER A 374 10.22 -15.39 18.24
N ARG A 375 9.34 -15.33 19.23
CA ARG A 375 8.89 -16.53 19.98
C ARG A 375 8.24 -17.60 19.10
N PHE A 376 7.83 -17.27 17.88
CA PHE A 376 7.29 -18.26 16.95
C PHE A 376 8.35 -19.17 16.38
N LEU A 377 9.63 -18.74 16.33
CA LEU A 377 10.75 -19.60 15.99
C LEU A 377 10.99 -20.73 17.01
N GLU A 378 10.61 -20.52 18.29
CA GLU A 378 10.72 -21.55 19.32
C GLU A 378 9.75 -22.74 19.08
N ALA A 379 8.72 -22.54 18.25
CA ALA A 379 7.70 -23.54 17.93
C ALA A 379 8.07 -24.45 16.74
N ILE A 380 9.17 -24.16 16.03
CA ILE A 380 9.65 -24.92 14.88
C ILE A 380 11.12 -25.30 15.07
N GLU A 381 11.50 -26.47 14.57
CA GLU A 381 12.90 -26.89 14.58
C GLU A 381 13.60 -26.26 13.36
N THR A 382 14.59 -25.39 13.60
CA THR A 382 15.35 -24.70 12.56
C THR A 382 16.79 -25.19 12.49
N THR A 383 17.35 -25.19 11.27
CA THR A 383 18.80 -25.37 11.05
C THR A 383 19.43 -23.98 10.90
N PRO A 384 20.14 -23.46 11.92
CA PRO A 384 20.76 -22.14 11.84
C PRO A 384 21.97 -22.15 10.92
N VAL A 385 22.06 -21.22 10.00
CA VAL A 385 23.24 -20.97 9.15
C VAL A 385 23.99 -19.76 9.71
N THR A 386 25.20 -20.03 10.19
CA THR A 386 26.09 -19.01 10.79
C THR A 386 27.23 -18.59 9.89
N GLU A 387 27.55 -19.39 8.88
CA GLU A 387 28.68 -19.17 7.95
C GLU A 387 28.14 -19.08 6.51
N GLY A 388 28.86 -18.36 5.63
CA GLY A 388 28.50 -18.26 4.20
C GLY A 388 27.40 -17.25 3.87
N VAL A 389 26.79 -16.57 4.84
CA VAL A 389 25.71 -15.59 4.58
C VAL A 389 26.24 -14.37 3.81
N ASP A 390 27.44 -13.90 4.14
CA ASP A 390 28.07 -12.78 3.41
C ASP A 390 28.46 -13.19 1.99
N ASP A 391 28.90 -14.44 1.81
CA ASP A 391 29.23 -15.01 0.50
C ASP A 391 27.97 -15.10 -0.37
N LEU A 392 26.86 -15.60 0.18
CA LEU A 392 25.55 -15.63 -0.48
C LEU A 392 25.09 -14.22 -0.94
N ILE A 393 25.28 -13.20 -0.09
CA ILE A 393 24.95 -11.81 -0.45
C ILE A 393 25.86 -11.29 -1.59
N ALA A 394 27.12 -11.73 -1.62
CA ALA A 394 28.06 -11.33 -2.66
C ALA A 394 27.82 -12.06 -3.99
N ASP A 395 27.54 -13.35 -3.91
CA ASP A 395 27.28 -14.23 -5.05
C ASP A 395 26.15 -15.23 -4.72
N PRO A 396 24.95 -15.04 -5.26
CA PRO A 396 23.80 -15.92 -5.00
C PRO A 396 24.01 -17.38 -5.42
N THR A 397 24.96 -17.68 -6.28
CA THR A 397 25.27 -19.08 -6.67
C THR A 397 25.87 -19.87 -5.51
N LEU A 398 26.37 -19.19 -4.48
CA LEU A 398 26.94 -19.78 -3.27
C LEU A 398 25.87 -19.95 -2.19
N LEU A 399 24.84 -20.74 -2.49
CA LEU A 399 23.85 -21.11 -1.48
C LEU A 399 24.51 -21.93 -0.35
N PRO A 400 24.16 -21.66 0.93
CA PRO A 400 24.58 -22.52 2.05
C PRO A 400 24.17 -23.98 1.85
N ASP A 401 25.01 -24.92 2.27
CA ASP A 401 24.78 -26.38 2.13
C ASP A 401 23.39 -26.78 2.64
N ALA A 402 22.95 -26.22 3.78
CA ALA A 402 21.63 -26.49 4.36
C ALA A 402 20.46 -26.15 3.45
N ILE A 403 20.64 -25.23 2.49
CA ILE A 403 19.65 -24.88 1.47
C ILE A 403 19.86 -25.74 0.23
N THR A 404 21.12 -25.90 -0.21
CA THR A 404 21.47 -26.67 -1.41
C THR A 404 21.03 -28.14 -1.29
N ASP A 405 21.14 -28.73 -0.12
CA ASP A 405 20.71 -30.12 0.15
C ASP A 405 19.16 -30.30 -0.02
N CYS A 406 18.41 -29.21 0.00
CA CYS A 406 16.95 -29.20 -0.17
C CYS A 406 16.52 -28.88 -1.62
N VAL A 407 17.46 -28.57 -2.52
CA VAL A 407 17.18 -28.26 -3.92
C VAL A 407 17.35 -29.54 -4.77
N PRO A 408 16.40 -29.90 -5.63
CA PRO A 408 16.53 -31.06 -6.51
C PRO A 408 17.78 -30.90 -7.40
N SER A 409 18.64 -31.93 -7.40
CA SER A 409 19.79 -31.98 -8.32
C SER A 409 19.26 -32.18 -9.77
N GLU A 410 19.87 -31.49 -10.75
CA GLU A 410 19.51 -31.56 -12.17
C GLU A 410 19.54 -32.97 -12.81
N ASP A 411 20.01 -33.99 -12.09
CA ASP A 411 20.20 -35.37 -12.62
C ASP A 411 18.90 -36.19 -12.72
N HIS A 412 17.71 -35.61 -12.50
CA HIS A 412 16.43 -36.32 -12.49
C HIS A 412 15.34 -35.75 -13.41
N GLN A 413 15.71 -35.03 -14.49
CA GLN A 413 14.76 -34.68 -15.58
C GLN A 413 14.98 -35.49 -16.84
#